data_4056b621f6c18925833f34a0994ea642
#
_entry.id   4056b621f6c18925833f34a0994ea642
#
_cell.length_a   1.000
_cell.length_b   1.000
_cell.length_c   1.000
_cell.angle_alpha   90.00
_cell.angle_beta   90.00
_cell.angle_gamma   90.00
#
_symmetry.space_group_name_H-M   'P 1'
#
loop_
_entity.id
_entity.type
_entity.pdbx_description
1 polymer ?
#
loop_
_entity_poly.entity_id
_entity_poly.type
_entity_poly.pdbx_seq_one_letter_code
_entity_poly.pdbx_strand_id
1 'polypeptide(L)'
;MRRLLPVLLLLALSACSTTVGIDYTQPSEVDMSSYRKLAVAPVKAYEGLWINTGWIQSVGESPLMNVYPTFSTDKLCRDTASYAGSQLMGTLSASGYYELLPPAETAGLISSGYEALRDAGWQAVLLPEVTLMDLSEKVRSVRRMTRERGADGREILGMETEYILVQTAVLEYTLRIVDTSSGEEIASRSFRDSRTKDTWIDPTHPVYDDMDQFFRNMLRGFNKGINALLVPVRQVYDAKLVKNKPKLKAAGAAYDALASGDRLTALALFRQLWDEERHVPSGCNAALLSASEGDFVTALELLEEVVRETGDGTARDLLNDLSGVSARNSVGEQQTAGLD
;
A
#
# COMPACT_ATOMS: atom_id res chain seq x y z
N MET A 1 -1.68 -21.95 42.38
CA MET A 1 -0.77 -21.31 41.39
C MET A 1 -1.39 -20.97 40.03
N ARG A 2 -2.61 -21.42 39.67
CA ARG A 2 -3.24 -21.17 38.35
C ARG A 2 -3.99 -19.84 38.17
N ARG A 3 -4.16 -19.04 39.24
CA ARG A 3 -4.93 -17.77 39.20
C ARG A 3 -4.07 -16.48 39.09
N LEU A 4 -2.75 -16.60 39.13
CA LEU A 4 -1.83 -15.45 38.99
C LEU A 4 -1.41 -15.15 37.55
N LEU A 5 -1.60 -16.09 36.61
CA LEU A 5 -1.23 -15.93 35.20
C LEU A 5 -2.02 -14.84 34.47
N PRO A 6 -3.37 -14.69 34.66
CA PRO A 6 -4.10 -13.63 33.96
C PRO A 6 -3.81 -12.22 34.50
N VAL A 7 -3.41 -12.10 35.77
CA VAL A 7 -3.04 -10.79 36.36
C VAL A 7 -1.66 -10.32 35.85
N LEU A 8 -0.73 -11.27 35.68
CA LEU A 8 0.58 -10.95 35.07
C LEU A 8 0.46 -10.60 33.57
N LEU A 9 -0.47 -11.23 32.86
CA LEU A 9 -0.74 -10.92 31.44
C LEU A 9 -1.38 -9.55 31.26
N LEU A 10 -2.24 -9.12 32.18
CA LEU A 10 -2.84 -7.77 32.20
C LEU A 10 -1.81 -6.70 32.57
N LEU A 11 -0.83 -7.01 33.43
CA LEU A 11 0.27 -6.08 33.75
C LEU A 11 1.31 -5.97 32.62
N ALA A 12 1.47 -7.00 31.79
CA ALA A 12 2.33 -6.95 30.62
C ALA A 12 1.73 -6.14 29.46
N LEU A 13 0.41 -5.98 29.42
CA LEU A 13 -0.29 -5.15 28.40
C LEU A 13 -0.27 -3.65 28.74
N SER A 14 0.09 -3.28 29.97
CA SER A 14 0.23 -1.86 30.39
C SER A 14 1.61 -1.25 30.07
N ALA A 15 2.50 -1.98 29.43
CA ALA A 15 3.75 -1.44 28.86
C ALA A 15 3.55 -0.88 27.45
N CYS A 16 2.33 -0.43 27.11
CA CYS A 16 2.07 0.25 25.84
C CYS A 16 2.89 1.55 25.78
N SER A 17 3.70 1.68 24.77
CA SER A 17 4.27 2.97 24.37
C SER A 17 3.11 3.95 24.29
N THR A 18 3.20 5.01 25.07
CA THR A 18 2.25 6.12 25.05
C THR A 18 2.39 6.83 23.71
N THR A 19 1.62 6.38 22.72
CA THR A 19 1.50 7.05 21.41
C THR A 19 0.16 7.78 21.37
N VAL A 20 0.15 8.88 20.65
CA VAL A 20 -1.06 9.65 20.32
C VAL A 20 -1.25 9.58 18.82
N GLY A 21 -2.41 9.11 18.39
CA GLY A 21 -2.80 9.14 16.98
C GLY A 21 -3.25 10.55 16.60
N ILE A 22 -2.67 11.08 15.54
CA ILE A 22 -3.01 12.37 14.94
C ILE A 22 -3.61 12.07 13.57
N ASP A 23 -4.91 12.33 13.43
CA ASP A 23 -5.63 12.14 12.19
C ASP A 23 -5.26 13.24 11.19
N TYR A 24 -5.01 12.86 9.96
CA TYR A 24 -4.75 13.80 8.87
C TYR A 24 -5.18 13.24 7.53
N THR A 25 -5.42 14.12 6.57
CA THR A 25 -5.70 13.73 5.19
C THR A 25 -4.41 13.75 4.39
N GLN A 26 -3.94 12.56 3.98
CA GLN A 26 -2.84 12.43 3.02
C GLN A 26 -3.36 12.83 1.65
N PRO A 27 -2.79 13.84 0.98
CA PRO A 27 -3.20 14.23 -0.38
C PRO A 27 -2.87 13.13 -1.39
N SER A 28 -3.64 13.06 -2.48
CA SER A 28 -3.27 12.28 -3.66
C SER A 28 -2.03 12.87 -4.33
N GLU A 29 -1.26 12.01 -5.03
CA GLU A 29 -0.07 12.45 -5.77
C GLU A 29 -0.42 13.39 -6.93
N VAL A 30 -1.58 13.15 -7.58
CA VAL A 30 -2.12 14.02 -8.63
C VAL A 30 -3.31 14.78 -8.04
N ASP A 31 -3.29 16.09 -8.19
CA ASP A 31 -4.43 16.92 -7.78
C ASP A 31 -5.61 16.73 -8.73
N MET A 32 -6.59 15.96 -8.27
CA MET A 32 -7.82 15.66 -8.99
C MET A 32 -9.02 16.47 -8.46
N SER A 33 -8.81 17.51 -7.66
CA SER A 33 -9.88 18.28 -7.04
C SER A 33 -10.84 18.92 -8.05
N SER A 34 -10.35 19.28 -9.23
CA SER A 34 -11.14 19.83 -10.35
C SER A 34 -11.79 18.75 -11.24
N TYR A 35 -11.51 17.47 -11.01
CA TYR A 35 -11.90 16.35 -11.88
C TYR A 35 -12.75 15.33 -11.13
N ARG A 36 -13.95 15.74 -10.69
CA ARG A 36 -14.85 14.87 -9.91
C ARG A 36 -15.62 13.87 -10.77
N LYS A 37 -15.86 14.21 -12.02
CA LYS A 37 -16.54 13.36 -13.01
C LYS A 37 -15.50 12.72 -13.91
N LEU A 38 -15.29 11.43 -13.69
CA LEU A 38 -14.19 10.68 -14.26
C LEU A 38 -14.73 9.54 -15.13
N ALA A 39 -14.42 9.58 -16.43
CA ALA A 39 -14.68 8.47 -17.33
C ALA A 39 -13.54 7.45 -17.26
N VAL A 40 -13.86 6.16 -17.23
CA VAL A 40 -12.86 5.10 -17.18
C VAL A 40 -12.95 4.29 -18.47
N ALA A 41 -11.90 4.37 -19.31
CA ALA A 41 -11.84 3.58 -20.53
C ALA A 41 -11.65 2.08 -20.23
N PRO A 42 -12.06 1.18 -21.14
CA PRO A 42 -11.66 -0.22 -21.06
C PRO A 42 -10.15 -0.36 -20.97
N VAL A 43 -9.67 -1.29 -20.15
CA VAL A 43 -8.24 -1.56 -20.06
C VAL A 43 -7.75 -2.14 -21.37
N LYS A 44 -6.77 -1.48 -22.00
CA LYS A 44 -6.11 -2.02 -23.19
C LYS A 44 -5.27 -3.21 -22.78
N ALA A 45 -5.57 -4.37 -23.36
CA ALA A 45 -4.86 -5.60 -23.09
C ALA A 45 -3.47 -5.58 -23.76
N TYR A 46 -2.51 -6.25 -23.13
CA TYR A 46 -1.23 -6.51 -23.74
C TYR A 46 -1.39 -7.47 -24.93
N GLU A 47 -0.68 -7.20 -26.01
CA GLU A 47 -0.67 -8.04 -27.22
C GLU A 47 0.70 -8.69 -27.39
N GLY A 48 0.72 -9.95 -27.83
CA GLY A 48 1.95 -10.65 -28.15
C GLY A 48 2.68 -11.23 -26.94
N LEU A 49 1.95 -11.66 -25.88
CA LEU A 49 2.56 -12.41 -24.79
C LEU A 49 3.24 -13.66 -25.33
N TRP A 50 4.55 -13.72 -25.15
CA TRP A 50 5.37 -14.87 -25.47
C TRP A 50 5.78 -15.57 -24.18
N ILE A 51 5.56 -16.90 -24.12
CA ILE A 51 6.01 -17.72 -23.01
C ILE A 51 7.35 -18.31 -23.36
N ASN A 52 8.39 -17.90 -22.66
CA ASN A 52 9.69 -18.49 -22.82
C ASN A 52 9.76 -19.82 -22.07
N THR A 53 9.51 -20.92 -22.79
CA THR A 53 9.58 -22.30 -22.27
C THR A 53 10.97 -22.92 -22.49
N GLY A 54 12.02 -22.22 -22.13
CA GLY A 54 13.42 -22.66 -22.32
C GLY A 54 13.84 -23.90 -21.51
N TRP A 55 12.89 -24.65 -20.96
CA TRP A 55 13.11 -25.80 -20.11
C TRP A 55 13.11 -27.17 -20.88
N ILE A 56 12.90 -27.15 -22.18
CA ILE A 56 12.79 -28.37 -23.00
C ILE A 56 14.17 -28.97 -23.36
N GLN A 57 15.24 -28.51 -22.75
CA GLN A 57 16.52 -29.16 -22.96
C GLN A 57 16.69 -30.30 -21.96
N SER A 58 16.86 -31.48 -22.51
CA SER A 58 17.17 -32.77 -21.88
C SER A 58 17.76 -32.66 -20.47
N VAL A 59 16.96 -33.02 -19.48
CA VAL A 59 17.45 -33.29 -18.13
C VAL A 59 17.76 -34.77 -18.06
N GLY A 60 19.01 -35.17 -18.36
CA GLY A 60 19.41 -36.55 -18.39
C GLY A 60 18.89 -37.32 -19.62
N GLU A 61 18.85 -38.65 -19.53
CA GLU A 61 18.44 -39.55 -20.61
C GLU A 61 16.91 -39.58 -20.86
N SER A 62 16.11 -38.92 -20.05
CA SER A 62 14.64 -38.83 -20.22
C SER A 62 14.27 -37.47 -20.81
N PRO A 63 13.72 -37.42 -22.04
CA PRO A 63 13.17 -36.20 -22.57
C PRO A 63 11.97 -35.82 -21.72
N LEU A 64 12.03 -34.65 -21.05
CA LEU A 64 10.84 -34.01 -20.53
C LEU A 64 9.93 -33.78 -21.73
N MET A 65 8.74 -34.37 -21.73
CA MET A 65 7.79 -34.21 -22.83
C MET A 65 7.53 -32.72 -23.03
N ASN A 66 7.43 -32.28 -24.29
CA ASN A 66 7.03 -30.93 -24.66
C ASN A 66 5.62 -30.67 -24.09
N VAL A 67 5.54 -30.12 -22.89
CA VAL A 67 4.27 -29.69 -22.33
C VAL A 67 4.05 -28.28 -22.79
N TYR A 68 3.26 -28.12 -23.84
CA TYR A 68 2.78 -26.79 -24.24
C TYR A 68 1.85 -26.25 -23.17
N PRO A 69 1.88 -24.94 -22.90
CA PRO A 69 0.91 -24.35 -22.01
C PRO A 69 -0.50 -24.69 -22.48
N THR A 70 -1.31 -25.22 -21.58
CA THR A 70 -2.70 -25.61 -21.84
C THR A 70 -3.65 -24.42 -21.94
N PHE A 71 -3.13 -23.19 -21.83
CA PHE A 71 -3.91 -21.95 -21.84
C PHE A 71 -3.56 -21.07 -23.06
N SER A 72 -4.56 -20.35 -23.53
CA SER A 72 -4.38 -19.34 -24.58
C SER A 72 -3.75 -18.09 -24.01
N THR A 73 -2.60 -17.67 -24.56
CA THR A 73 -1.91 -16.42 -24.18
C THR A 73 -2.80 -15.20 -24.39
N ASP A 74 -3.53 -15.16 -25.52
CA ASP A 74 -4.48 -14.07 -25.80
C ASP A 74 -5.63 -14.03 -24.79
N LYS A 75 -6.12 -15.20 -24.36
CA LYS A 75 -7.14 -15.27 -23.32
C LYS A 75 -6.58 -14.75 -22.00
N LEU A 76 -5.37 -15.16 -21.62
CA LEU A 76 -4.71 -14.68 -20.40
C LEU A 76 -4.53 -13.17 -20.40
N CYS A 77 -4.11 -12.57 -21.52
CA CYS A 77 -3.98 -11.12 -21.65
C CYS A 77 -5.32 -10.40 -21.49
N ARG A 78 -6.39 -10.90 -22.14
CA ARG A 78 -7.74 -10.32 -22.02
C ARG A 78 -8.30 -10.49 -20.61
N ASP A 79 -8.15 -11.64 -19.99
CA ASP A 79 -8.64 -11.91 -18.64
C ASP A 79 -7.89 -11.02 -17.61
N THR A 80 -6.58 -10.83 -17.79
CA THR A 80 -5.77 -9.91 -16.97
C THR A 80 -6.24 -8.46 -17.11
N ALA A 81 -6.48 -7.98 -18.33
CA ALA A 81 -6.99 -6.64 -18.57
C ALA A 81 -8.40 -6.44 -18.01
N SER A 82 -9.28 -7.42 -18.18
CA SER A 82 -10.64 -7.39 -17.61
C SER A 82 -10.61 -7.33 -16.09
N TYR A 83 -9.71 -8.11 -15.46
CA TYR A 83 -9.54 -8.09 -14.02
C TYR A 83 -8.97 -6.74 -13.53
N ALA A 84 -7.99 -6.17 -14.26
CA ALA A 84 -7.42 -4.85 -13.96
C ALA A 84 -8.52 -3.76 -13.99
N GLY A 85 -9.40 -3.79 -14.99
CA GLY A 85 -10.53 -2.88 -15.10
C GLY A 85 -11.50 -3.00 -13.93
N SER A 86 -11.83 -4.23 -13.53
CA SER A 86 -12.70 -4.48 -12.39
C SER A 86 -12.09 -4.00 -11.07
N GLN A 87 -10.78 -4.20 -10.89
CA GLN A 87 -10.05 -3.71 -9.71
C GLN A 87 -9.99 -2.19 -9.67
N LEU A 88 -9.69 -1.54 -10.79
CA LEU A 88 -9.65 -0.07 -10.90
C LEU A 88 -11.01 0.53 -10.54
N MET A 89 -12.08 0.05 -11.17
CA MET A 89 -13.45 0.50 -10.89
C MET A 89 -13.84 0.28 -9.43
N GLY A 90 -13.54 -0.91 -8.87
CA GLY A 90 -13.81 -1.20 -7.47
C GLY A 90 -13.06 -0.27 -6.51
N THR A 91 -11.80 0.02 -6.80
CA THR A 91 -10.94 0.89 -5.99
C THR A 91 -11.46 2.34 -6.00
N LEU A 92 -11.79 2.87 -7.18
CA LEU A 92 -12.29 4.24 -7.32
C LEU A 92 -13.71 4.40 -6.75
N SER A 93 -14.59 3.44 -7.00
CA SER A 93 -15.96 3.45 -6.45
C SER A 93 -15.98 3.38 -4.92
N ALA A 94 -15.10 2.57 -4.34
CA ALA A 94 -15.00 2.45 -2.88
C ALA A 94 -14.52 3.73 -2.19
N SER A 95 -13.81 4.60 -2.91
CA SER A 95 -13.35 5.88 -2.37
C SER A 95 -14.48 6.90 -2.14
N GLY A 96 -15.57 6.81 -2.90
CA GLY A 96 -16.63 7.81 -2.91
C GLY A 96 -16.20 9.20 -3.42
N TYR A 97 -14.97 9.31 -3.93
CA TYR A 97 -14.37 10.58 -4.34
C TYR A 97 -14.81 11.06 -5.72
N TYR A 98 -15.18 10.11 -6.60
CA TYR A 98 -15.54 10.35 -7.99
C TYR A 98 -16.96 9.91 -8.33
N GLU A 99 -17.59 10.66 -9.23
CA GLU A 99 -18.67 10.15 -10.09
C GLU A 99 -17.99 9.44 -11.28
N LEU A 100 -18.31 8.17 -11.50
CA LEU A 100 -17.61 7.33 -12.47
C LEU A 100 -18.51 6.96 -13.66
N LEU A 101 -18.00 7.17 -14.88
CA LEU A 101 -18.55 6.58 -16.09
C LEU A 101 -17.87 5.21 -16.31
N PRO A 102 -18.67 4.12 -16.40
CA PRO A 102 -18.09 2.77 -16.54
C PRO A 102 -17.47 2.55 -17.93
N PRO A 103 -16.55 1.56 -18.04
CA PRO A 103 -15.76 1.35 -19.26
C PRO A 103 -16.59 1.13 -20.54
N ALA A 104 -17.70 0.41 -20.43
CA ALA A 104 -18.55 0.13 -21.61
C ALA A 104 -19.16 1.41 -22.21
N GLU A 105 -19.63 2.33 -21.36
CA GLU A 105 -20.20 3.60 -21.78
C GLU A 105 -19.10 4.56 -22.26
N THR A 106 -17.97 4.59 -21.56
CA THR A 106 -16.79 5.39 -21.96
C THR A 106 -16.29 5.00 -23.35
N ALA A 107 -16.24 3.70 -23.66
CA ALA A 107 -15.80 3.23 -24.99
C ALA A 107 -16.67 3.78 -26.12
N GLY A 108 -17.97 3.86 -25.90
CA GLY A 108 -18.91 4.45 -26.88
C GLY A 108 -18.63 5.91 -27.17
N LEU A 109 -18.39 6.71 -26.12
CA LEU A 109 -18.12 8.14 -26.26
C LEU A 109 -16.72 8.42 -26.81
N ILE A 110 -15.69 7.71 -26.33
CA ILE A 110 -14.29 7.93 -26.74
C ILE A 110 -14.06 7.64 -28.22
N SER A 111 -14.84 6.74 -28.81
CA SER A 111 -14.77 6.45 -30.25
C SER A 111 -15.11 7.68 -31.12
N SER A 112 -15.82 8.65 -30.56
CA SER A 112 -16.15 9.93 -31.19
C SER A 112 -15.21 11.08 -30.78
N GLY A 113 -14.18 10.78 -29.97
CA GLY A 113 -13.20 11.73 -29.45
C GLY A 113 -13.50 12.24 -28.05
N TYR A 114 -12.53 12.93 -27.45
CA TYR A 114 -12.67 13.48 -26.08
C TYR A 114 -13.76 14.55 -25.97
N GLU A 115 -14.06 15.22 -27.06
CA GLU A 115 -15.13 16.23 -27.13
C GLU A 115 -16.50 15.62 -26.73
N ALA A 116 -16.77 14.39 -27.15
CA ALA A 116 -18.02 13.71 -26.78
C ALA A 116 -18.12 13.44 -25.28
N LEU A 117 -17.00 13.15 -24.61
CA LEU A 117 -16.95 13.02 -23.15
C LEU A 117 -17.18 14.36 -22.47
N ARG A 118 -16.51 15.42 -22.93
CA ARG A 118 -16.68 16.78 -22.41
C ARG A 118 -18.13 17.25 -22.58
N ASP A 119 -18.73 17.07 -23.75
CA ASP A 119 -20.10 17.50 -24.03
C ASP A 119 -21.14 16.72 -23.20
N ALA A 120 -20.81 15.49 -22.80
CA ALA A 120 -21.56 14.69 -21.82
C ALA A 120 -21.27 15.08 -20.35
N GLY A 121 -20.38 16.07 -20.11
CA GLY A 121 -20.07 16.62 -18.79
C GLY A 121 -18.99 15.87 -18.01
N TRP A 122 -18.24 14.97 -18.65
CA TRP A 122 -17.11 14.28 -18.03
C TRP A 122 -15.85 15.15 -18.14
N GLN A 123 -15.14 15.32 -17.02
CA GLN A 123 -14.05 16.28 -16.89
C GLN A 123 -12.69 15.68 -17.26
N ALA A 124 -12.46 14.42 -16.90
CA ALA A 124 -11.25 13.69 -17.27
C ALA A 124 -11.56 12.26 -17.64
N VAL A 125 -10.62 11.62 -18.34
CA VAL A 125 -10.71 10.20 -18.68
C VAL A 125 -9.44 9.47 -18.23
N LEU A 126 -9.63 8.31 -17.60
CA LEU A 126 -8.60 7.35 -17.30
C LEU A 126 -8.43 6.39 -18.49
N LEU A 127 -7.20 6.25 -18.94
CA LEU A 127 -6.78 5.36 -20.02
C LEU A 127 -5.85 4.28 -19.45
N PRO A 128 -6.41 3.20 -18.90
CA PRO A 128 -5.61 2.12 -18.34
C PRO A 128 -5.11 1.18 -19.44
N GLU A 129 -3.85 0.74 -19.31
CA GLU A 129 -3.21 -0.17 -20.28
C GLU A 129 -2.30 -1.16 -19.56
N VAL A 130 -2.35 -2.43 -19.94
CA VAL A 130 -1.33 -3.40 -19.62
C VAL A 130 -0.22 -3.27 -20.66
N THR A 131 0.90 -2.63 -20.28
CA THR A 131 1.99 -2.26 -21.19
C THR A 131 3.05 -3.35 -21.32
N LEU A 132 3.14 -4.25 -20.35
CA LEU A 132 4.04 -5.41 -20.40
C LEU A 132 3.41 -6.57 -19.67
N MET A 133 3.42 -7.71 -20.33
CA MET A 133 3.29 -9.04 -19.72
C MET A 133 4.43 -9.91 -20.21
N ASP A 134 5.17 -10.52 -19.29
CA ASP A 134 6.21 -11.48 -19.61
C ASP A 134 6.10 -12.69 -18.69
N LEU A 135 6.38 -13.85 -19.23
CA LEU A 135 6.33 -15.10 -18.52
C LEU A 135 7.48 -16.00 -18.98
N SER A 136 8.32 -16.36 -18.03
CA SER A 136 9.39 -17.33 -18.27
C SER A 136 9.26 -18.51 -17.34
N GLU A 137 9.53 -19.70 -17.89
CA GLU A 137 9.54 -20.96 -17.17
C GLU A 137 10.86 -21.69 -17.37
N LYS A 138 11.42 -22.20 -16.29
CA LYS A 138 12.65 -22.98 -16.30
C LYS A 138 12.51 -24.17 -15.37
N VAL A 139 12.99 -25.33 -15.78
CA VAL A 139 13.13 -26.50 -14.90
C VAL A 139 14.57 -26.57 -14.43
N ARG A 140 14.78 -26.69 -13.13
CA ARG A 140 16.07 -26.99 -12.52
C ARG A 140 16.02 -28.33 -11.81
N SER A 141 17.11 -29.10 -11.87
CA SER A 141 17.27 -30.32 -11.08
C SER A 141 18.01 -30.00 -9.78
N VAL A 142 17.57 -30.63 -8.70
CA VAL A 142 18.23 -30.57 -7.39
C VAL A 142 18.51 -32.01 -6.94
N ARG A 143 19.78 -32.29 -6.62
CA ARG A 143 20.14 -33.59 -6.04
C ARG A 143 19.95 -33.55 -4.54
N ARG A 144 19.13 -34.46 -4.01
CA ARG A 144 18.86 -34.62 -2.58
C ARG A 144 19.39 -35.96 -2.10
N MET A 145 20.10 -35.94 -0.98
CA MET A 145 20.43 -37.18 -0.28
C MET A 145 19.19 -37.77 0.37
N THR A 146 18.83 -38.97 0.00
CA THR A 146 17.79 -39.76 0.62
C THR A 146 18.40 -40.77 1.57
N ARG A 147 17.70 -41.04 2.70
CA ARG A 147 18.06 -42.10 3.61
C ARG A 147 16.94 -43.12 3.59
N GLU A 148 17.23 -44.25 3.03
CA GLU A 148 16.31 -45.40 3.01
C GLU A 148 16.79 -46.45 4.00
N ARG A 149 15.87 -47.16 4.62
CA ARG A 149 16.18 -48.27 5.48
C ARG A 149 16.08 -49.54 4.70
N GLY A 150 17.23 -50.17 4.44
CA GLY A 150 17.28 -51.47 3.76
C GLY A 150 16.53 -52.58 4.52
N ALA A 151 16.20 -53.64 3.83
CA ALA A 151 15.51 -54.78 4.41
C ALA A 151 16.29 -55.45 5.58
N ASP A 152 17.61 -55.21 5.67
CA ASP A 152 18.49 -55.62 6.75
C ASP A 152 18.57 -54.61 7.91
N GLY A 153 17.77 -53.55 7.87
CA GLY A 153 17.70 -52.48 8.90
C GLY A 153 18.83 -51.43 8.81
N ARG A 154 19.76 -51.56 7.86
CA ARG A 154 20.84 -50.58 7.66
C ARG A 154 20.34 -49.35 6.87
N GLU A 155 20.85 -48.16 7.24
CA GLU A 155 20.61 -46.96 6.45
C GLU A 155 21.42 -47.03 5.14
N ILE A 156 20.71 -46.92 4.01
CA ILE A 156 21.28 -46.78 2.69
C ILE A 156 21.15 -45.31 2.30
N LEU A 157 22.29 -44.69 2.04
CA LEU A 157 22.32 -43.32 1.49
C LEU A 157 22.14 -43.42 -0.03
N GLY A 158 21.03 -42.87 -0.49
CA GLY A 158 20.72 -42.69 -1.90
C GLY A 158 20.89 -41.26 -2.35
N MET A 159 20.94 -41.04 -3.65
CA MET A 159 20.85 -39.73 -4.28
C MET A 159 19.63 -39.74 -5.18
N GLU A 160 18.69 -38.89 -4.92
CA GLU A 160 17.49 -38.69 -5.72
C GLU A 160 17.60 -37.34 -6.45
N THR A 161 17.15 -37.30 -7.69
CA THR A 161 17.05 -36.03 -8.44
C THR A 161 15.61 -35.57 -8.42
N GLU A 162 15.42 -34.46 -7.82
CA GLU A 162 14.13 -33.76 -7.78
C GLU A 162 14.11 -32.62 -8.80
N TYR A 163 12.94 -32.29 -9.34
CA TYR A 163 12.78 -31.24 -10.34
C TYR A 163 11.91 -30.12 -9.81
N ILE A 164 12.34 -28.90 -10.09
CA ILE A 164 11.65 -27.68 -9.68
C ILE A 164 11.34 -26.88 -10.94
N LEU A 165 10.06 -26.58 -11.15
CA LEU A 165 9.61 -25.59 -12.11
C LEU A 165 9.73 -24.20 -11.47
N VAL A 166 10.57 -23.35 -12.06
CA VAL A 166 10.75 -21.96 -11.70
C VAL A 166 9.98 -21.13 -12.71
N GLN A 167 8.89 -20.49 -12.26
CA GLN A 167 8.05 -19.61 -13.07
C GLN A 167 8.32 -18.17 -12.64
N THR A 168 8.65 -17.31 -13.58
CA THR A 168 8.84 -15.87 -13.35
C THR A 168 7.88 -15.11 -14.24
N ALA A 169 7.03 -14.30 -13.63
CA ALA A 169 6.09 -13.41 -14.31
C ALA A 169 6.46 -11.96 -14.05
N VAL A 170 6.34 -11.11 -15.07
CA VAL A 170 6.48 -9.66 -14.98
C VAL A 170 5.21 -9.02 -15.52
N LEU A 171 4.71 -8.02 -14.82
CA LEU A 171 3.56 -7.23 -15.23
C LEU A 171 3.87 -5.75 -15.10
N GLU A 172 3.54 -4.99 -16.15
CA GLU A 172 3.51 -3.53 -16.08
C GLU A 172 2.14 -3.04 -16.50
N TYR A 173 1.58 -2.16 -15.67
CA TYR A 173 0.27 -1.56 -15.85
C TYR A 173 0.42 -0.05 -15.80
N THR A 174 0.00 0.64 -16.85
CA THR A 174 0.11 2.09 -16.98
C THR A 174 -1.28 2.71 -16.92
N LEU A 175 -1.40 3.77 -16.15
CA LEU A 175 -2.60 4.57 -16.02
C LEU A 175 -2.28 5.99 -16.49
N ARG A 176 -2.95 6.44 -17.55
CA ARG A 176 -2.88 7.81 -18.05
C ARG A 176 -4.18 8.54 -17.75
N ILE A 177 -4.07 9.81 -17.43
CA ILE A 177 -5.19 10.69 -17.11
C ILE A 177 -5.16 11.82 -18.13
N VAL A 178 -6.27 12.03 -18.81
CA VAL A 178 -6.39 13.05 -19.87
C VAL A 178 -7.56 13.98 -19.53
N ASP A 179 -7.33 15.28 -19.64
CA ASP A 179 -8.36 16.31 -19.55
C ASP A 179 -9.23 16.27 -20.81
N THR A 180 -10.54 16.14 -20.65
CA THR A 180 -11.46 16.04 -21.79
C THR A 180 -11.68 17.36 -22.51
N SER A 181 -11.40 18.49 -21.86
CA SER A 181 -11.59 19.81 -22.43
C SER A 181 -10.42 20.21 -23.36
N SER A 182 -9.19 19.93 -22.94
CA SER A 182 -7.97 20.24 -23.69
C SER A 182 -7.42 19.08 -24.52
N GLY A 183 -7.73 17.85 -24.12
CA GLY A 183 -7.12 16.62 -24.65
C GLY A 183 -5.67 16.41 -24.15
N GLU A 184 -5.20 17.22 -23.21
CA GLU A 184 -3.85 17.13 -22.67
C GLU A 184 -3.75 16.07 -21.57
N GLU A 185 -2.59 15.44 -21.47
CA GLU A 185 -2.29 14.49 -20.40
C GLU A 185 -2.03 15.24 -19.10
N ILE A 186 -2.88 14.99 -18.08
CA ILE A 186 -2.74 15.54 -16.73
C ILE A 186 -1.61 14.82 -16.01
N ALA A 187 -1.59 13.49 -16.12
CA ALA A 187 -0.59 12.63 -15.47
C ALA A 187 -0.52 11.26 -16.13
N SER A 188 0.62 10.60 -15.95
CA SER A 188 0.83 9.20 -16.32
C SER A 188 1.66 8.49 -15.26
N ARG A 189 1.27 7.25 -14.92
CA ARG A 189 1.98 6.42 -13.94
C ARG A 189 2.00 4.96 -14.35
N SER A 190 3.20 4.39 -14.33
CA SER A 190 3.38 2.94 -14.51
C SER A 190 3.62 2.24 -13.18
N PHE A 191 2.96 1.10 -13.01
CA PHE A 191 3.11 0.19 -11.88
C PHE A 191 3.72 -1.10 -12.41
N ARG A 192 4.83 -1.55 -11.83
CA ARG A 192 5.53 -2.74 -12.26
C ARG A 192 5.80 -3.68 -11.07
N ASP A 193 5.55 -4.96 -11.27
CA ASP A 193 5.87 -6.03 -10.32
C ASP A 193 6.48 -7.23 -11.06
N SER A 194 7.31 -7.98 -10.35
CA SER A 194 7.89 -9.23 -10.85
C SER A 194 7.85 -10.27 -9.74
N ARG A 195 7.31 -11.44 -10.04
CA ARG A 195 7.18 -12.54 -9.08
C ARG A 195 7.74 -13.82 -9.62
N THR A 196 8.44 -14.55 -8.75
CA THR A 196 8.96 -15.86 -9.05
C THR A 196 8.34 -16.88 -8.09
N LYS A 197 7.97 -18.03 -8.61
CA LYS A 197 7.46 -19.17 -7.85
C LYS A 197 8.23 -20.43 -8.23
N ASP A 198 8.64 -21.16 -7.22
CA ASP A 198 9.23 -22.48 -7.34
C ASP A 198 8.18 -23.54 -7.00
N THR A 199 7.94 -24.48 -7.89
CA THR A 199 7.00 -25.58 -7.69
C THR A 199 7.71 -26.91 -7.94
N TRP A 200 7.65 -27.83 -6.99
CA TRP A 200 8.12 -29.19 -7.19
C TRP A 200 7.26 -29.89 -8.24
N ILE A 201 7.89 -30.47 -9.24
CA ILE A 201 7.18 -31.16 -10.31
C ILE A 201 7.67 -32.61 -10.46
N ASP A 202 6.71 -33.46 -10.77
CA ASP A 202 7.04 -34.79 -11.34
C ASP A 202 7.30 -34.59 -12.85
N PRO A 203 8.51 -34.88 -13.34
CA PRO A 203 8.82 -34.68 -14.74
C PRO A 203 7.97 -35.56 -15.67
N THR A 204 7.35 -36.61 -15.15
CA THR A 204 6.46 -37.51 -15.91
C THR A 204 5.01 -37.00 -15.96
N HIS A 205 4.60 -36.21 -14.97
CA HIS A 205 3.24 -35.62 -14.85
C HIS A 205 3.31 -34.17 -14.35
N PRO A 206 3.88 -33.27 -15.15
CA PRO A 206 4.02 -31.88 -14.69
C PRO A 206 2.65 -31.23 -14.53
N VAL A 207 2.42 -30.67 -13.34
CA VAL A 207 1.23 -29.85 -13.04
C VAL A 207 1.67 -28.40 -13.03
N TYR A 208 1.04 -27.58 -13.87
CA TYR A 208 1.29 -26.15 -13.94
C TYR A 208 0.32 -25.39 -13.04
N ASP A 209 0.83 -24.38 -12.35
CA ASP A 209 -0.02 -23.48 -11.61
C ASP A 209 -0.86 -22.60 -12.54
N ASP A 210 -1.97 -22.13 -11.98
CA ASP A 210 -2.83 -21.14 -12.62
C ASP A 210 -2.08 -19.80 -12.74
N MET A 211 -1.60 -19.53 -13.96
CA MET A 211 -0.84 -18.31 -14.27
C MET A 211 -1.68 -17.05 -14.17
N ASP A 212 -2.99 -17.13 -14.35
CA ASP A 212 -3.91 -16.02 -14.16
C ASP A 212 -3.82 -15.48 -12.72
N GLN A 213 -3.68 -16.36 -11.74
CA GLN A 213 -3.54 -15.96 -10.33
C GLN A 213 -2.27 -15.15 -10.05
N PHE A 214 -1.18 -15.38 -10.79
CA PHE A 214 0.05 -14.57 -10.68
C PHE A 214 -0.25 -13.10 -11.02
N PHE A 215 -0.82 -12.86 -12.19
CA PHE A 215 -1.10 -11.51 -12.68
C PHE A 215 -2.17 -10.82 -11.83
N ARG A 216 -3.21 -11.54 -11.39
CA ARG A 216 -4.21 -11.00 -10.45
C ARG A 216 -3.60 -10.56 -9.13
N ASN A 217 -2.65 -11.32 -8.58
CA ASN A 217 -1.97 -10.96 -7.33
C ASN A 217 -1.07 -9.72 -7.49
N MET A 218 -0.45 -9.54 -8.66
CA MET A 218 0.32 -8.32 -8.96
C MET A 218 -0.62 -7.11 -9.05
N LEU A 219 -1.72 -7.22 -9.81
CA LEU A 219 -2.72 -6.16 -9.95
C LEU A 219 -3.31 -5.73 -8.60
N ARG A 220 -3.61 -6.67 -7.69
CA ARG A 220 -4.03 -6.34 -6.33
C ARG A 220 -2.96 -5.51 -5.58
N GLY A 221 -1.68 -5.81 -5.82
CA GLY A 221 -0.57 -5.05 -5.24
C GLY A 221 -0.55 -3.59 -5.70
N PHE A 222 -1.03 -3.30 -6.91
CA PHE A 222 -1.05 -1.94 -7.47
C PHE A 222 -2.15 -1.05 -6.89
N ASN A 223 -3.23 -1.63 -6.32
CA ASN A 223 -4.37 -0.86 -5.81
C ASN A 223 -3.98 0.23 -4.80
N LYS A 224 -3.01 -0.06 -3.92
CA LYS A 224 -2.52 0.94 -2.96
C LYS A 224 -1.87 2.13 -3.66
N GLY A 225 -1.07 1.87 -4.71
CA GLY A 225 -0.44 2.92 -5.50
C GLY A 225 -1.45 3.72 -6.33
N ILE A 226 -2.47 3.05 -6.90
CA ILE A 226 -3.55 3.71 -7.64
C ILE A 226 -4.36 4.64 -6.72
N ASN A 227 -4.67 4.17 -5.50
CA ASN A 227 -5.31 5.02 -4.49
C ASN A 227 -4.45 6.23 -4.14
N ALA A 228 -3.17 6.02 -3.83
CA ALA A 228 -2.26 7.11 -3.49
C ALA A 228 -2.12 8.12 -4.64
N LEU A 229 -2.17 7.64 -5.88
CA LEU A 229 -2.10 8.50 -7.07
C LEU A 229 -3.32 9.41 -7.20
N LEU A 230 -4.52 8.89 -6.96
CA LEU A 230 -5.78 9.52 -7.40
C LEU A 230 -6.67 10.01 -6.25
N VAL A 231 -6.55 9.45 -5.06
CA VAL A 231 -7.53 9.66 -3.99
C VAL A 231 -6.85 10.17 -2.72
N PRO A 232 -7.26 11.31 -2.17
CA PRO A 232 -6.86 11.71 -0.83
C PRO A 232 -7.38 10.70 0.20
N VAL A 233 -6.54 10.31 1.17
CA VAL A 233 -6.85 9.24 2.12
C VAL A 233 -6.64 9.71 3.55
N ARG A 234 -7.62 9.52 4.42
CA ARG A 234 -7.43 9.71 5.87
C ARG A 234 -6.40 8.71 6.40
N GLN A 235 -5.45 9.22 7.15
CA GLN A 235 -4.38 8.45 7.78
C GLN A 235 -4.19 8.90 9.22
N VAL A 236 -3.52 8.06 10.01
CA VAL A 236 -3.15 8.36 11.38
C VAL A 236 -1.62 8.41 11.47
N TYR A 237 -1.11 9.51 11.97
CA TYR A 237 0.29 9.63 12.36
C TYR A 237 0.43 9.27 13.85
N ASP A 238 1.10 8.16 14.15
CA ASP A 238 1.33 7.68 15.51
C ASP A 238 2.53 8.42 16.14
N ALA A 239 2.26 9.51 16.85
CA ALA A 239 3.28 10.29 17.54
C ALA A 239 3.61 9.70 18.91
N LYS A 240 4.90 9.54 19.21
CA LYS A 240 5.36 9.08 20.52
C LYS A 240 5.40 10.25 21.50
N LEU A 241 4.76 10.09 22.65
CA LEU A 241 4.86 11.06 23.73
C LEU A 241 6.30 11.13 24.28
N VAL A 242 6.70 12.36 24.58
CA VAL A 242 7.99 12.63 25.19
C VAL A 242 7.94 12.21 26.64
N LYS A 243 8.91 11.41 27.08
CA LYS A 243 8.99 10.92 28.45
C LYS A 243 9.30 12.06 29.42
N ASN A 244 8.79 11.97 30.65
CA ASN A 244 9.06 12.91 31.74
C ASN A 244 10.56 12.87 32.16
N LYS A 245 11.40 13.55 31.40
CA LYS A 245 12.86 13.66 31.65
C LYS A 245 13.35 15.05 31.24
N PRO A 246 13.93 15.86 32.16
CA PRO A 246 14.12 15.54 33.58
C PRO A 246 12.79 15.36 34.31
N LYS A 247 12.77 14.51 35.34
CA LYS A 247 11.55 14.14 36.03
C LYS A 247 10.96 15.31 36.80
N LEU A 248 9.78 15.76 36.39
CA LEU A 248 8.96 16.70 37.11
C LEU A 248 7.81 15.95 37.81
N LYS A 249 7.73 16.01 39.14
CA LYS A 249 6.70 15.27 39.90
C LYS A 249 5.29 15.70 39.52
N ALA A 250 5.07 16.98 39.30
CA ALA A 250 3.77 17.55 38.92
C ALA A 250 3.26 17.00 37.58
N ALA A 251 4.17 16.61 36.64
CA ALA A 251 3.77 16.03 35.38
C ALA A 251 3.11 14.65 35.50
N GLY A 252 3.26 13.96 36.63
CA GLY A 252 2.61 12.66 36.87
C GLY A 252 1.12 12.70 36.60
N ALA A 253 0.41 13.71 37.13
CA ALA A 253 -1.03 13.85 36.94
C ALA A 253 -1.47 13.95 35.47
N ALA A 254 -0.67 14.62 34.62
CA ALA A 254 -0.95 14.73 33.19
C ALA A 254 -0.80 13.36 32.47
N TYR A 255 0.24 12.59 32.80
CA TYR A 255 0.41 11.24 32.27
C TYR A 255 -0.65 10.26 32.77
N ASP A 256 -1.11 10.41 34.04
CA ASP A 256 -2.16 9.58 34.60
C ASP A 256 -3.53 9.89 33.94
N ALA A 257 -3.85 11.16 33.71
CA ALA A 257 -5.03 11.58 32.96
C ALA A 257 -5.02 10.98 31.54
N LEU A 258 -3.87 11.03 30.86
CA LEU A 258 -3.72 10.45 29.53
C LEU A 258 -3.88 8.92 29.55
N ALA A 259 -3.30 8.25 30.55
CA ALA A 259 -3.43 6.80 30.71
C ALA A 259 -4.88 6.35 30.99
N SER A 260 -5.69 7.23 31.61
CA SER A 260 -7.12 6.99 31.81
C SER A 260 -7.98 7.36 30.58
N GLY A 261 -7.39 7.89 29.51
CA GLY A 261 -8.08 8.31 28.29
C GLY A 261 -8.63 9.75 28.32
N ASP A 262 -8.39 10.50 29.40
CA ASP A 262 -8.82 11.91 29.54
C ASP A 262 -7.78 12.84 28.87
N ARG A 263 -7.87 12.93 27.54
CA ARG A 263 -6.94 13.73 26.73
C ARG A 263 -7.04 15.21 26.99
N LEU A 264 -8.24 15.74 27.19
CA LEU A 264 -8.45 17.16 27.41
C LEU A 264 -7.85 17.64 28.73
N THR A 265 -8.07 16.88 29.82
CA THR A 265 -7.40 17.15 31.11
C THR A 265 -5.88 17.00 30.99
N ALA A 266 -5.39 15.99 30.29
CA ALA A 266 -3.95 15.82 30.07
C ALA A 266 -3.36 17.00 29.31
N LEU A 267 -4.00 17.46 28.24
CA LEU A 267 -3.59 18.62 27.45
C LEU A 267 -3.51 19.89 28.33
N ALA A 268 -4.54 20.17 29.11
CA ALA A 268 -4.57 21.34 30.00
C ALA A 268 -3.43 21.29 31.02
N LEU A 269 -3.21 20.14 31.65
CA LEU A 269 -2.14 19.96 32.64
C LEU A 269 -0.74 20.07 32.01
N PHE A 270 -0.52 19.47 30.83
CA PHE A 270 0.76 19.60 30.12
C PHE A 270 1.01 21.06 29.70
N ARG A 271 -0.03 21.78 29.24
CA ARG A 271 0.11 23.20 28.87
C ARG A 271 0.47 24.04 30.08
N GLN A 272 -0.24 23.89 31.22
CA GLN A 272 0.06 24.58 32.46
C GLN A 272 1.51 24.35 32.90
N LEU A 273 1.99 23.10 32.87
CA LEU A 273 3.37 22.77 33.24
C LEU A 273 4.43 23.38 32.31
N TRP A 274 4.11 23.57 31.04
CA TRP A 274 4.97 24.33 30.15
C TRP A 274 4.97 25.82 30.53
N ASP A 275 3.81 26.40 30.74
CA ASP A 275 3.66 27.83 31.00
C ASP A 275 4.34 28.24 32.35
N GLU A 276 4.20 27.40 33.40
CA GLU A 276 4.69 27.69 34.74
C GLU A 276 6.14 27.24 34.98
N GLU A 277 6.51 26.04 34.46
CA GLU A 277 7.77 25.37 34.82
C GLU A 277 8.74 25.27 33.64
N ARG A 278 8.33 25.70 32.46
CA ARG A 278 9.10 25.51 31.20
C ARG A 278 9.56 24.05 31.00
N HIS A 279 8.74 23.10 31.42
CA HIS A 279 9.04 21.69 31.33
C HIS A 279 8.90 21.19 29.88
N VAL A 280 10.02 21.02 29.18
CA VAL A 280 10.06 20.67 27.75
C VAL A 280 9.19 19.46 27.38
N PRO A 281 9.26 18.28 28.09
CA PRO A 281 8.38 17.17 27.78
C PRO A 281 6.89 17.52 27.84
N SER A 282 6.49 18.42 28.74
CA SER A 282 5.09 18.87 28.85
C SER A 282 4.71 19.75 27.67
N GLY A 283 5.54 20.71 27.28
CA GLY A 283 5.30 21.53 26.09
C GLY A 283 5.17 20.67 24.81
N CYS A 284 6.07 19.71 24.62
CA CYS A 284 5.99 18.79 23.50
C CYS A 284 4.71 17.92 23.50
N ASN A 285 4.34 17.37 24.67
CA ASN A 285 3.14 16.53 24.79
C ASN A 285 1.86 17.33 24.64
N ALA A 286 1.81 18.57 25.13
CA ALA A 286 0.69 19.46 24.90
C ALA A 286 0.49 19.74 23.40
N ALA A 287 1.58 19.98 22.67
CA ALA A 287 1.53 20.17 21.22
C ALA A 287 1.00 18.93 20.49
N LEU A 288 1.50 17.73 20.82
CA LEU A 288 1.03 16.48 20.22
C LEU A 288 -0.46 16.23 20.48
N LEU A 289 -0.93 16.55 21.69
CA LEU A 289 -2.34 16.44 22.04
C LEU A 289 -3.20 17.48 21.30
N SER A 290 -2.75 18.75 21.18
CA SER A 290 -3.43 19.75 20.36
C SER A 290 -3.59 19.28 18.90
N ALA A 291 -2.52 18.74 18.31
CA ALA A 291 -2.59 18.20 16.97
C ALA A 291 -3.55 16.99 16.85
N SER A 292 -3.65 16.16 17.89
CA SER A 292 -4.60 15.03 17.91
C SER A 292 -6.07 15.45 17.98
N GLU A 293 -6.33 16.67 18.43
CA GLU A 293 -7.65 17.30 18.38
C GLU A 293 -7.88 18.09 17.07
N GLY A 294 -6.96 18.02 16.13
CA GLY A 294 -7.02 18.71 14.83
C GLY A 294 -6.47 20.14 14.84
N ASP A 295 -6.03 20.65 15.98
CA ASP A 295 -5.48 22.01 16.10
C ASP A 295 -3.97 22.02 15.82
N PHE A 296 -3.63 21.89 14.51
CA PHE A 296 -2.24 21.94 14.06
C PHE A 296 -1.59 23.31 14.26
N VAL A 297 -2.38 24.40 14.21
CA VAL A 297 -1.83 25.75 14.37
C VAL A 297 -1.28 25.92 15.78
N THR A 298 -2.11 25.72 16.80
CA THR A 298 -1.66 25.80 18.20
C THR A 298 -0.53 24.82 18.50
N ALA A 299 -0.57 23.61 17.91
CA ALA A 299 0.48 22.61 18.11
C ALA A 299 1.85 23.06 17.59
N LEU A 300 1.89 23.64 16.40
CA LEU A 300 3.14 24.13 15.79
C LEU A 300 3.67 25.37 16.51
N GLU A 301 2.80 26.34 16.82
CA GLU A 301 3.16 27.53 17.61
C GLU A 301 3.81 27.15 18.95
N LEU A 302 3.24 26.14 19.62
CA LEU A 302 3.76 25.68 20.91
C LEU A 302 5.12 25.00 20.75
N LEU A 303 5.33 24.16 19.73
CA LEU A 303 6.63 23.55 19.47
C LEU A 303 7.68 24.59 19.08
N GLU A 304 7.31 25.59 18.27
CA GLU A 304 8.19 26.73 17.95
C GLU A 304 8.60 27.49 19.19
N GLU A 305 7.66 27.74 20.12
CA GLU A 305 7.94 28.37 21.41
C GLU A 305 8.93 27.52 22.23
N VAL A 306 8.66 26.20 22.36
CA VAL A 306 9.57 25.30 23.09
C VAL A 306 10.97 25.32 22.48
N VAL A 307 11.09 25.22 21.17
CA VAL A 307 12.39 25.25 20.47
C VAL A 307 13.09 26.59 20.66
N ARG A 308 12.39 27.70 20.53
CA ARG A 308 12.94 29.05 20.66
C ARG A 308 13.47 29.31 22.08
N GLU A 309 12.76 28.87 23.11
CA GLU A 309 13.14 29.13 24.48
C GLU A 309 14.20 28.17 25.02
N THR A 310 14.23 26.94 24.56
CA THR A 310 15.09 25.90 25.15
C THR A 310 16.17 25.37 24.21
N GLY A 311 16.00 25.52 22.91
CA GLY A 311 16.88 24.92 21.90
C GLY A 311 16.81 23.37 21.86
N ASP A 312 15.81 22.74 22.50
CA ASP A 312 15.71 21.28 22.64
C ASP A 312 15.63 20.56 21.29
N GLY A 313 16.45 19.52 21.14
CA GLY A 313 16.53 18.73 19.91
C GLY A 313 15.27 17.90 19.64
N THR A 314 14.68 17.33 20.68
CA THR A 314 13.45 16.52 20.56
C THR A 314 12.27 17.38 20.11
N ALA A 315 12.14 18.59 20.69
CA ALA A 315 11.11 19.53 20.29
C ALA A 315 11.27 19.96 18.81
N ARG A 316 12.52 20.15 18.36
CA ARG A 316 12.84 20.48 16.96
C ARG A 316 12.47 19.35 16.00
N ASP A 317 12.79 18.12 16.35
CA ASP A 317 12.44 16.95 15.55
C ASP A 317 10.91 16.81 15.42
N LEU A 318 10.20 16.96 16.55
CA LEU A 318 8.73 16.95 16.57
C LEU A 318 8.11 18.09 15.75
N LEU A 319 8.70 19.29 15.80
CA LEU A 319 8.26 20.43 15.00
C LEU A 319 8.38 20.13 13.51
N ASN A 320 9.50 19.55 13.07
CA ASN A 320 9.72 19.17 11.66
C ASN A 320 8.72 18.10 11.22
N ASP A 321 8.55 17.05 12.02
CA ASP A 321 7.63 15.95 11.70
C ASP A 321 6.18 16.45 11.61
N LEU A 322 5.74 17.21 12.61
CA LEU A 322 4.38 17.72 12.69
C LEU A 322 4.08 18.77 11.61
N SER A 323 5.07 19.62 11.27
CA SER A 323 4.96 20.55 10.14
C SER A 323 4.72 19.81 8.83
N GLY A 324 5.42 18.68 8.62
CA GLY A 324 5.19 17.83 7.46
C GLY A 324 3.80 17.18 7.44
N VAL A 325 3.27 16.76 8.59
CA VAL A 325 1.91 16.21 8.71
C VAL A 325 0.87 17.30 8.44
N SER A 326 1.02 18.47 9.07
CA SER A 326 0.13 19.63 8.90
C SER A 326 0.04 20.10 7.45
N ALA A 327 1.20 20.21 6.78
CA ALA A 327 1.25 20.60 5.37
C ALA A 327 0.50 19.61 4.47
N ARG A 328 0.69 18.29 4.69
CA ARG A 328 -0.06 17.25 3.95
C ARG A 328 -1.55 17.33 4.25
N ASN A 329 -1.94 17.51 5.51
CA ASN A 329 -3.34 17.67 5.90
C ASN A 329 -4.01 18.84 5.17
N SER A 330 -3.36 20.00 5.15
CA SER A 330 -3.88 21.20 4.48
C SER A 330 -4.13 20.98 2.99
N VAL A 331 -3.18 20.34 2.28
CA VAL A 331 -3.35 19.99 0.87
C VAL A 331 -4.45 18.94 0.69
N GLY A 332 -4.47 17.91 1.53
CA GLY A 332 -5.48 16.86 1.46
C GLY A 332 -6.91 17.38 1.71
N GLU A 333 -7.09 18.29 2.67
CA GLU A 333 -8.37 18.95 2.93
C GLU A 333 -8.81 19.83 1.76
N GLN A 334 -7.88 20.56 1.12
CA GLN A 334 -8.19 21.32 -0.09
C GLN A 334 -8.65 20.40 -1.23
N GLN A 335 -7.99 19.24 -1.41
CA GLN A 335 -8.39 18.26 -2.41
C GLN A 335 -9.77 17.64 -2.10
N THR A 336 -10.17 17.52 -0.85
CA THR A 336 -11.48 16.98 -0.45
C THR A 336 -12.58 18.01 -0.29
N ALA A 337 -12.26 19.30 -0.38
CA ALA A 337 -13.25 20.37 -0.25
C ALA A 337 -14.39 20.21 -1.27
N GLY A 338 -15.64 20.30 -0.78
CA GLY A 338 -16.85 20.18 -1.60
C GLY A 338 -17.35 18.73 -1.80
N LEU A 339 -16.87 17.77 -1.01
CA LEU A 339 -17.40 16.40 -0.98
C LEU A 339 -18.55 16.22 0.05
N ASP A 340 -18.80 17.21 0.91
CA ASP A 340 -19.84 17.19 1.98
C ASP A 340 -21.23 17.57 1.44
#